data_17bb6800bfed83810bfcbfb3189a413e
#
_entry.id   17bb6800bfed83810bfcbfb3189a413e
#
_cell.length_a   1.000
_cell.length_b   1.000
_cell.length_c   1.000
_cell.angle_alpha   90.00
_cell.angle_beta   90.00
_cell.angle_gamma   90.00
#
_symmetry.space_group_name_H-M   'P 1'
#
loop_
_entity.id
_entity.type
_entity.pdbx_description
1 polymer ?
#
loop_
_entity_poly.entity_id
_entity_poly.type
_entity_poly.pdbx_seq_one_letter_code
_entity_poly.pdbx_strand_id
1 'polypeptide(L)'
;MGLLKDWRDHAYGLDDRTPEGKKFWLNYFQMEKGIYEQILSDPKTVISGTVKELAEKYDTTIELMTGFLDGIDESLKQSNNLEELEEDTKVTLDIDLEQLYMNMVACSAEWLYTLPQWDSIFSKEKQKELYKQEKTSHTIVKTPKVGRNDPCPCGSHKKYKNCCLSEGKYENYINKK
;
A
#
# COMPACT_ATOMS: atom_id res chain seq x y z
N MET A 1 10.23 -19.73 16.95
CA MET A 1 10.15 -18.37 16.42
C MET A 1 9.28 -18.47 15.18
N GLY A 2 8.33 -17.54 14.92
CA GLY A 2 7.45 -17.68 13.78
C GLY A 2 8.12 -17.17 12.50
N LEU A 3 7.76 -17.73 11.35
CA LEU A 3 8.34 -17.39 10.04
C LEU A 3 8.29 -15.87 9.75
N LEU A 4 7.16 -15.22 10.08
CA LEU A 4 6.99 -13.77 9.87
C LEU A 4 8.00 -12.95 10.66
N LYS A 5 8.23 -13.31 11.92
CA LYS A 5 9.21 -12.60 12.74
C LYS A 5 10.62 -12.77 12.20
N ASP A 6 10.99 -13.99 11.82
CA ASP A 6 12.32 -14.29 11.30
C ASP A 6 12.57 -13.56 9.98
N TRP A 7 11.55 -13.49 9.09
CA TRP A 7 11.58 -12.66 7.87
C TRP A 7 11.80 -11.19 8.19
N ARG A 8 10.97 -10.60 9.08
CA ARG A 8 11.05 -9.17 9.40
C ARG A 8 12.39 -8.82 10.08
N ASP A 9 12.88 -9.66 11.01
CA ASP A 9 14.16 -9.44 11.68
C ASP A 9 15.33 -9.47 10.67
N HIS A 10 15.30 -10.39 9.69
CA HIS A 10 16.32 -10.46 8.65
C HIS A 10 16.20 -9.31 7.64
N ALA A 11 15.04 -9.16 7.00
CA ALA A 11 14.85 -8.21 5.91
C ALA A 11 15.06 -6.75 6.35
N TYR A 12 14.49 -6.36 7.50
CA TYR A 12 14.63 -4.99 8.02
C TYR A 12 15.91 -4.77 8.84
N GLY A 13 16.61 -5.83 9.21
CA GLY A 13 17.94 -5.75 9.80
C GLY A 13 19.07 -5.47 8.80
N LEU A 14 18.82 -5.69 7.50
CA LEU A 14 19.80 -5.44 6.45
C LEU A 14 19.89 -3.94 6.12
N ASP A 15 21.11 -3.40 6.07
CA ASP A 15 21.35 -2.05 5.53
C ASP A 15 21.27 -2.09 4.00
N ASP A 16 20.23 -1.47 3.44
CA ASP A 16 19.95 -1.38 2.00
C ASP A 16 21.02 -0.63 1.19
N ARG A 17 21.94 0.07 1.88
CA ARG A 17 23.07 0.77 1.23
C ARG A 17 24.25 -0.14 0.99
N THR A 18 24.33 -1.28 1.67
CA THR A 18 25.41 -2.26 1.48
C THR A 18 25.19 -3.08 0.19
N PRO A 19 26.27 -3.65 -0.39
CA PRO A 19 26.14 -4.56 -1.53
C PRO A 19 25.26 -5.76 -1.24
N GLU A 20 25.34 -6.33 -0.04
CA GLU A 20 24.57 -7.48 0.44
C GLU A 20 23.09 -7.15 0.54
N GLY A 21 22.74 -6.02 1.20
CA GLY A 21 21.36 -5.56 1.33
C GLY A 21 20.73 -5.24 -0.02
N LYS A 22 21.46 -4.56 -0.92
CA LYS A 22 21.00 -4.29 -2.29
C LYS A 22 20.74 -5.59 -3.07
N LYS A 23 21.64 -6.58 -2.96
CA LYS A 23 21.48 -7.87 -3.64
C LYS A 23 20.26 -8.62 -3.11
N PHE A 24 20.05 -8.61 -1.78
CA PHE A 24 18.90 -9.24 -1.14
C PHE A 24 17.59 -8.64 -1.65
N TRP A 25 17.42 -7.32 -1.61
CA TRP A 25 16.22 -6.64 -2.05
C TRP A 25 15.99 -6.76 -3.56
N LEU A 26 17.05 -6.74 -4.37
CA LEU A 26 16.93 -6.96 -5.81
C LEU A 26 16.38 -8.36 -6.10
N ASN A 27 16.90 -9.38 -5.41
CA ASN A 27 16.42 -10.75 -5.53
C ASN A 27 14.96 -10.89 -5.09
N TYR A 28 14.61 -10.27 -3.96
CA TYR A 28 13.23 -10.25 -3.46
C TYR A 28 12.27 -9.61 -4.48
N PHE A 29 12.58 -8.42 -4.99
CA PHE A 29 11.72 -7.71 -5.95
C PHE A 29 11.59 -8.46 -7.29
N GLN A 30 12.64 -9.15 -7.73
CA GLN A 30 12.57 -9.99 -8.94
C GLN A 30 11.66 -11.19 -8.73
N MET A 31 11.77 -11.86 -7.60
CA MET A 31 10.90 -12.97 -7.22
C MET A 31 9.44 -12.50 -7.07
N GLU A 32 9.21 -11.44 -6.31
CA GLU A 32 7.89 -10.83 -6.12
C GLU A 32 7.21 -10.49 -7.45
N LYS A 33 7.95 -9.82 -8.34
CA LYS A 33 7.47 -9.50 -9.69
C LYS A 33 7.05 -10.74 -10.47
N GLY A 34 7.88 -11.80 -10.45
CA GLY A 34 7.59 -13.06 -11.13
C GLY A 34 6.35 -13.75 -10.61
N ILE A 35 6.09 -13.68 -9.29
CA ILE A 35 4.85 -14.20 -8.69
C ILE A 35 3.65 -13.38 -9.15
N TYR A 36 3.72 -12.03 -9.12
CA TYR A 36 2.61 -11.19 -9.57
C TYR A 36 2.33 -11.36 -11.07
N GLU A 37 3.34 -11.53 -11.92
CA GLU A 37 3.14 -11.82 -13.35
C GLU A 37 2.31 -13.10 -13.56
N GLN A 38 2.56 -14.15 -12.77
CA GLN A 38 1.81 -15.40 -12.84
C GLN A 38 0.37 -15.21 -12.30
N ILE A 39 0.22 -14.59 -11.13
CA ILE A 39 -1.09 -14.33 -10.50
C ILE A 39 -1.98 -13.50 -11.42
N LEU A 40 -1.45 -12.41 -11.95
CA LEU A 40 -2.20 -11.48 -12.80
C LEU A 40 -2.51 -12.05 -14.21
N SER A 41 -1.85 -13.12 -14.60
CA SER A 41 -2.17 -13.84 -15.85
C SER A 41 -3.45 -14.67 -15.72
N ASP A 42 -3.82 -15.09 -14.51
CA ASP A 42 -5.10 -15.75 -14.20
C ASP A 42 -5.74 -15.17 -12.92
N PRO A 43 -6.23 -13.93 -13.00
CA PRO A 43 -6.63 -13.14 -11.83
C PRO A 43 -7.90 -13.63 -11.13
N LYS A 44 -8.61 -14.61 -11.72
CA LYS A 44 -9.83 -15.18 -11.15
C LYS A 44 -9.60 -16.41 -10.29
N THR A 45 -8.43 -17.01 -10.41
CA THR A 45 -8.09 -18.22 -9.66
C THR A 45 -7.66 -17.85 -8.24
N VAL A 46 -8.39 -18.38 -7.27
CA VAL A 46 -8.00 -18.32 -5.85
C VAL A 46 -6.86 -19.33 -5.64
N ILE A 47 -5.73 -18.82 -5.13
CA ILE A 47 -4.55 -19.64 -4.86
C ILE A 47 -4.59 -20.06 -3.40
N SER A 48 -4.40 -21.36 -3.14
CA SER A 48 -4.36 -21.90 -1.77
C SER A 48 -3.34 -23.01 -1.68
N GLY A 49 -2.63 -23.06 -0.57
CA GLY A 49 -1.62 -24.07 -0.29
C GLY A 49 -0.92 -23.76 1.04
N THR A 50 -0.02 -24.64 1.47
CA THR A 50 0.87 -24.33 2.58
C THR A 50 1.95 -23.34 2.14
N VAL A 51 2.60 -22.66 3.10
CA VAL A 51 3.72 -21.74 2.79
C VAL A 51 4.78 -22.47 1.99
N LYS A 52 5.11 -23.72 2.39
CA LYS A 52 6.07 -24.57 1.70
C LYS A 52 5.64 -24.93 0.27
N GLU A 53 4.38 -25.35 0.08
CA GLU A 53 3.85 -25.67 -1.26
C GLU A 53 3.88 -24.43 -2.18
N LEU A 54 3.60 -23.25 -1.65
CA LEU A 54 3.67 -22.01 -2.42
C LEU A 54 5.11 -21.63 -2.74
N ALA A 55 6.04 -21.80 -1.80
CA ALA A 55 7.46 -21.57 -2.04
C ALA A 55 8.00 -22.49 -3.15
N GLU A 56 7.66 -23.77 -3.11
CA GLU A 56 8.02 -24.75 -4.14
C GLU A 56 7.37 -24.41 -5.51
N LYS A 57 6.08 -24.03 -5.51
CA LYS A 57 5.34 -23.66 -6.72
C LYS A 57 5.97 -22.48 -7.45
N TYR A 58 6.47 -21.50 -6.72
CA TYR A 58 7.03 -20.27 -7.28
C TYR A 58 8.58 -20.27 -7.32
N ASP A 59 9.20 -21.44 -7.11
CA ASP A 59 10.66 -21.63 -7.13
C ASP A 59 11.40 -20.59 -6.26
N THR A 60 10.96 -20.49 -5.01
CA THR A 60 11.52 -19.55 -4.03
C THR A 60 11.75 -20.21 -2.67
N THR A 61 12.35 -19.48 -1.73
CA THR A 61 12.55 -19.96 -0.37
C THR A 61 11.31 -19.68 0.50
N ILE A 62 11.16 -20.45 1.58
CA ILE A 62 10.10 -20.23 2.58
C ILE A 62 10.18 -18.80 3.16
N GLU A 63 11.39 -18.32 3.40
CA GLU A 63 11.63 -16.97 3.90
C GLU A 63 11.11 -15.89 2.95
N LEU A 64 11.48 -15.94 1.67
CA LEU A 64 11.03 -14.96 0.67
C LEU A 64 9.53 -15.10 0.38
N MET A 65 8.99 -16.32 0.42
CA MET A 65 7.55 -16.56 0.32
C MET A 65 6.81 -15.95 1.51
N THR A 66 7.36 -16.05 2.72
CA THR A 66 6.79 -15.38 3.91
C THR A 66 6.74 -13.88 3.72
N GLY A 67 7.80 -13.28 3.18
CA GLY A 67 7.82 -11.86 2.85
C GLY A 67 6.78 -11.46 1.80
N PHE A 68 6.60 -12.29 0.77
CA PHE A 68 5.55 -12.09 -0.23
C PHE A 68 4.15 -12.13 0.41
N LEU A 69 3.89 -13.09 1.30
CA LEU A 69 2.62 -13.20 2.03
C LEU A 69 2.37 -12.00 2.93
N ASP A 70 3.41 -11.49 3.62
CA ASP A 70 3.35 -10.27 4.43
C ASP A 70 2.98 -9.04 3.57
N GLY A 71 3.57 -8.92 2.39
CA GLY A 71 3.32 -7.79 1.48
C GLY A 71 1.96 -7.80 0.80
N ILE A 72 1.39 -8.98 0.49
CA ILE A 72 0.12 -9.07 -0.23
C ILE A 72 -1.11 -9.08 0.69
N ASP A 73 -0.96 -9.37 1.98
CA ASP A 73 -2.07 -9.69 2.89
C ASP A 73 -3.13 -8.59 2.95
N GLU A 74 -2.73 -7.32 2.96
CA GLU A 74 -3.66 -6.17 2.93
C GLU A 74 -4.44 -6.04 1.61
N SER A 75 -4.06 -6.80 0.58
CA SER A 75 -4.73 -6.84 -0.72
C SER A 75 -5.64 -8.06 -0.87
N LEU A 76 -5.79 -8.86 0.17
CA LEU A 76 -6.68 -10.02 0.18
C LEU A 76 -8.07 -9.64 0.67
N LYS A 77 -9.11 -10.30 0.11
CA LYS A 77 -10.48 -10.15 0.61
C LYS A 77 -10.64 -10.65 2.05
N GLN A 78 -9.81 -11.60 2.44
CA GLN A 78 -9.70 -12.10 3.80
C GLN A 78 -8.24 -12.29 4.15
N SER A 79 -7.76 -11.59 5.16
CA SER A 79 -6.40 -11.69 5.69
C SER A 79 -6.12 -13.08 6.24
N ASN A 80 -4.88 -13.53 6.07
CA ASN A 80 -4.39 -14.75 6.73
C ASN A 80 -3.85 -14.42 8.12
N ASN A 81 -3.79 -15.42 9.03
CA ASN A 81 -3.18 -15.22 10.34
C ASN A 81 -1.65 -15.34 10.24
N LEU A 82 -0.99 -14.27 9.82
CA LEU A 82 0.45 -14.27 9.54
C LEU A 82 1.32 -14.39 10.80
N GLU A 83 0.82 -13.99 11.97
CA GLU A 83 1.60 -14.03 13.22
C GLU A 83 1.87 -15.47 13.69
N GLU A 84 1.01 -16.43 13.29
CA GLU A 84 1.13 -17.85 13.60
C GLU A 84 1.59 -18.68 12.40
N LEU A 85 2.29 -18.04 11.44
CA LEU A 85 2.71 -18.69 10.21
C LEU A 85 3.83 -19.70 10.45
N GLU A 86 3.61 -20.94 10.01
CA GLU A 86 4.58 -22.03 9.94
C GLU A 86 4.66 -22.58 8.51
N GLU A 87 5.65 -23.41 8.20
CA GLU A 87 5.84 -23.96 6.85
C GLU A 87 4.61 -24.71 6.32
N ASP A 88 3.94 -25.46 7.21
CA ASP A 88 2.75 -26.25 6.90
C ASP A 88 1.43 -25.48 7.09
N THR A 89 1.50 -24.21 7.49
CA THR A 89 0.30 -23.37 7.62
C THR A 89 -0.32 -23.14 6.25
N LYS A 90 -1.61 -23.47 6.13
CA LYS A 90 -2.38 -23.24 4.91
C LYS A 90 -2.83 -21.81 4.81
N VAL A 91 -2.50 -21.17 3.71
CA VAL A 91 -2.90 -19.79 3.38
C VAL A 91 -3.76 -19.77 2.12
N THR A 92 -4.56 -18.71 1.99
CA THR A 92 -5.43 -18.50 0.82
C THR A 92 -5.25 -17.09 0.29
N LEU A 93 -4.97 -16.98 -0.99
CA LEU A 93 -4.81 -15.72 -1.72
C LEU A 93 -6.05 -15.49 -2.59
N ASP A 94 -7.12 -14.99 -1.98
CA ASP A 94 -8.29 -14.45 -2.68
C ASP A 94 -8.13 -12.93 -2.79
N ILE A 95 -7.61 -12.50 -3.92
CA ILE A 95 -7.09 -11.14 -4.10
C ILE A 95 -8.22 -10.17 -4.46
N ASP A 96 -8.26 -9.03 -3.78
CA ASP A 96 -8.96 -7.84 -4.25
C ASP A 96 -8.03 -7.07 -5.21
N LEU A 97 -8.30 -7.18 -6.50
CA LEU A 97 -7.45 -6.63 -7.55
C LEU A 97 -7.39 -5.10 -7.55
N GLU A 98 -8.48 -4.41 -7.18
CA GLU A 98 -8.47 -2.95 -7.06
C GLU A 98 -7.61 -2.51 -5.87
N GLN A 99 -7.77 -3.19 -4.74
CA GLN A 99 -6.95 -2.92 -3.55
C GLN A 99 -5.48 -3.24 -3.80
N LEU A 100 -5.17 -4.36 -4.46
CA LEU A 100 -3.79 -4.72 -4.83
C LEU A 100 -3.15 -3.63 -5.71
N TYR A 101 -3.86 -3.17 -6.75
CA TYR A 101 -3.36 -2.11 -7.61
C TYR A 101 -3.08 -0.82 -6.83
N MET A 102 -3.99 -0.42 -5.95
CA MET A 102 -3.83 0.78 -5.11
C MET A 102 -2.66 0.63 -4.13
N ASN A 103 -2.49 -0.53 -3.49
CA ASN A 103 -1.38 -0.78 -2.58
C ASN A 103 -0.02 -0.72 -3.30
N MET A 104 0.08 -1.26 -4.52
CA MET A 104 1.28 -1.12 -5.35
C MET A 104 1.59 0.35 -5.69
N VAL A 105 0.57 1.17 -5.94
CA VAL A 105 0.72 2.61 -6.17
C VAL A 105 1.13 3.34 -4.89
N ALA A 106 0.57 2.98 -3.74
CA ALA A 106 0.89 3.53 -2.42
C ALA A 106 2.38 3.36 -2.10
N CYS A 107 2.89 2.13 -2.28
CA CYS A 107 4.30 1.78 -2.08
C CYS A 107 5.23 2.31 -3.18
N SER A 108 4.68 2.99 -4.20
CA SER A 108 5.45 3.48 -5.35
C SER A 108 6.19 2.36 -6.11
N ALA A 109 5.65 1.14 -6.10
CA ALA A 109 6.18 -0.03 -6.79
C ALA A 109 5.85 0.04 -8.29
N GLU A 110 6.50 0.95 -9.02
CA GLU A 110 6.23 1.21 -10.43
C GLU A 110 6.40 -0.05 -11.27
N TRP A 111 7.38 -0.89 -10.95
CA TRP A 111 7.65 -2.16 -11.64
C TRP A 111 6.52 -3.19 -11.49
N LEU A 112 5.55 -3.01 -10.55
CA LEU A 112 4.40 -3.87 -10.33
C LEU A 112 3.12 -3.30 -10.93
N TYR A 113 2.78 -2.03 -10.65
CA TYR A 113 1.53 -1.45 -11.17
C TYR A 113 1.60 -1.08 -12.67
N THR A 114 2.77 -1.16 -13.31
CA THR A 114 2.93 -1.02 -14.76
C THR A 114 3.03 -2.36 -15.50
N LEU A 115 2.84 -3.48 -14.83
CA LEU A 115 2.85 -4.80 -15.47
C LEU A 115 1.80 -4.87 -16.59
N PRO A 116 2.15 -5.43 -17.76
CA PRO A 116 1.23 -5.50 -18.90
C PRO A 116 -0.01 -6.33 -18.65
N GLN A 117 0.03 -7.26 -17.69
CA GLN A 117 -1.11 -8.08 -17.29
C GLN A 117 -2.31 -7.24 -16.79
N TRP A 118 -2.04 -6.08 -16.21
CA TRP A 118 -3.09 -5.16 -15.78
C TRP A 118 -4.00 -4.70 -16.92
N ASP A 119 -3.51 -4.67 -18.16
CA ASP A 119 -4.29 -4.23 -19.33
C ASP A 119 -5.41 -5.22 -19.68
N SER A 120 -5.30 -6.48 -19.27
CA SER A 120 -6.35 -7.48 -19.41
C SER A 120 -7.37 -7.45 -18.26
N ILE A 121 -7.03 -6.82 -17.14
CA ILE A 121 -7.83 -6.76 -15.91
C ILE A 121 -8.61 -5.44 -15.84
N PHE A 122 -7.95 -4.32 -16.08
CA PHE A 122 -8.51 -2.98 -16.01
C PHE A 122 -8.26 -2.18 -17.28
N SER A 123 -9.27 -1.42 -17.74
CA SER A 123 -9.04 -0.44 -18.79
C SER A 123 -8.04 0.64 -18.36
N LYS A 124 -7.41 1.33 -19.32
CA LYS A 124 -6.47 2.42 -19.00
C LYS A 124 -7.12 3.55 -18.22
N GLU A 125 -8.42 3.79 -18.43
CA GLU A 125 -9.21 4.76 -17.67
C GLU A 125 -9.33 4.33 -16.21
N LYS A 126 -9.66 3.04 -15.96
CA LYS A 126 -9.77 2.49 -14.60
C LYS A 126 -8.43 2.50 -13.88
N GLN A 127 -7.34 2.14 -14.55
CA GLN A 127 -5.99 2.23 -13.97
C GLN A 127 -5.65 3.66 -13.53
N LYS A 128 -5.97 4.67 -14.38
CA LYS A 128 -5.77 6.09 -14.04
C LYS A 128 -6.65 6.55 -12.88
N GLU A 129 -7.89 6.07 -12.83
CA GLU A 129 -8.82 6.36 -11.73
C GLU A 129 -8.26 5.85 -10.39
N LEU A 130 -7.88 4.56 -10.32
CA LEU A 130 -7.32 3.93 -9.12
C LEU A 130 -6.01 4.61 -8.69
N TYR A 131 -5.11 4.91 -9.65
CA TYR A 131 -3.88 5.64 -9.38
C TYR A 131 -4.17 7.02 -8.76
N LYS A 132 -5.11 7.77 -9.33
CA LYS A 132 -5.48 9.09 -8.83
C LYS A 132 -6.14 8.99 -7.46
N GLN A 133 -7.03 8.03 -7.27
CA GLN A 133 -7.70 7.77 -5.99
C GLN A 133 -6.66 7.56 -4.89
N GLU A 134 -5.67 6.68 -5.10
CA GLU A 134 -4.63 6.42 -4.13
C GLU A 134 -3.78 7.66 -3.86
N LYS A 135 -3.26 8.34 -4.88
CA LYS A 135 -2.43 9.54 -4.69
C LYS A 135 -3.18 10.71 -4.03
N THR A 136 -4.52 10.76 -4.12
CA THR A 136 -5.32 11.81 -3.48
C THR A 136 -5.79 11.43 -2.08
N SER A 137 -5.89 10.15 -1.73
CA SER A 137 -6.33 9.67 -0.41
C SER A 137 -5.44 10.19 0.72
N HIS A 138 -4.15 10.35 0.47
CA HIS A 138 -3.16 10.88 1.43
C HIS A 138 -2.92 12.39 1.29
N THR A 139 -3.65 13.07 0.38
CA THR A 139 -3.50 14.52 0.21
C THR A 139 -4.27 15.26 1.31
N ILE A 140 -3.54 15.84 2.25
CA ILE A 140 -4.14 16.76 3.23
C ILE A 140 -4.65 17.99 2.46
N VAL A 141 -5.94 18.04 2.22
CA VAL A 141 -6.60 19.26 1.69
C VAL A 141 -6.48 20.32 2.78
N LYS A 142 -5.51 21.22 2.64
CA LYS A 142 -5.42 22.39 3.54
C LYS A 142 -6.71 23.17 3.39
N THR A 143 -7.45 23.31 4.49
CA THR A 143 -8.61 24.22 4.54
C THR A 143 -8.19 25.58 3.99
N PRO A 144 -8.98 26.20 3.09
CA PRO A 144 -8.64 27.50 2.52
C PRO A 144 -8.43 28.49 3.67
N LYS A 145 -7.21 29.04 3.75
CA LYS A 145 -6.90 30.06 4.75
C LYS A 145 -7.68 31.31 4.39
N VAL A 146 -8.50 31.81 5.32
CA VAL A 146 -9.19 33.09 5.17
C VAL A 146 -8.14 34.18 5.02
N GLY A 147 -8.18 34.90 3.91
CA GLY A 147 -7.27 36.02 3.65
C GLY A 147 -7.55 37.20 4.59
N ARG A 148 -6.50 37.96 4.93
CA ARG A 148 -6.65 39.15 5.83
C ARG A 148 -7.74 40.10 5.43
N ASN A 149 -8.02 40.24 4.13
CA ASN A 149 -9.02 41.16 3.58
C ASN A 149 -10.39 40.52 3.30
N ASP A 150 -10.50 39.19 3.44
CA ASP A 150 -11.76 38.49 3.22
C ASP A 150 -12.80 38.77 4.31
N PRO A 151 -14.10 38.61 4.03
CA PRO A 151 -15.13 38.69 5.04
C PRO A 151 -14.83 37.71 6.21
N CYS A 152 -15.02 38.20 7.43
CA CYS A 152 -14.75 37.37 8.60
C CYS A 152 -15.73 36.20 8.69
N PRO A 153 -15.25 34.94 8.91
CA PRO A 153 -16.10 33.76 8.99
C PRO A 153 -17.05 33.76 10.20
N CYS A 154 -16.88 34.69 11.15
CA CYS A 154 -17.78 34.82 12.27
C CYS A 154 -19.14 35.50 11.92
N GLY A 155 -19.36 35.90 10.68
CA GLY A 155 -20.60 36.54 10.23
C GLY A 155 -20.71 38.03 10.58
N SER A 156 -19.64 38.67 11.10
CA SER A 156 -19.66 40.10 11.50
C SER A 156 -19.63 41.09 10.33
N HIS A 157 -19.53 40.61 9.09
CA HIS A 157 -19.34 41.40 7.86
C HIS A 157 -18.08 42.30 7.82
N LYS A 158 -17.25 42.27 8.86
CA LYS A 158 -15.97 42.98 8.89
C LYS A 158 -14.89 42.16 8.15
N LYS A 159 -13.84 42.86 7.66
CA LYS A 159 -12.65 42.16 7.14
C LYS A 159 -12.01 41.35 8.24
N TYR A 160 -11.54 40.13 7.90
CA TYR A 160 -10.94 39.18 8.86
C TYR A 160 -9.85 39.83 9.72
N LYS A 161 -8.97 40.67 9.13
CA LYS A 161 -7.91 41.38 9.84
C LYS A 161 -8.41 42.34 10.93
N ASN A 162 -9.65 42.85 10.79
CA ASN A 162 -10.26 43.82 11.72
C ASN A 162 -11.29 43.16 12.65
N CYS A 163 -11.29 41.84 12.74
CA CYS A 163 -12.20 41.06 13.55
C CYS A 163 -11.44 39.85 14.20
N CYS A 164 -11.78 38.61 13.88
CA CYS A 164 -11.24 37.43 14.55
C CYS A 164 -9.72 37.31 14.45
N LEU A 165 -9.06 37.82 13.43
CA LEU A 165 -7.61 37.82 13.35
C LEU A 165 -6.94 38.71 14.40
N SER A 166 -7.53 39.90 14.65
CA SER A 166 -7.02 40.86 15.67
C SER A 166 -7.27 40.40 17.09
N GLU A 167 -8.30 39.54 17.29
CA GLU A 167 -8.71 39.03 18.59
C GLU A 167 -8.13 37.65 18.92
N GLY A 168 -7.30 37.05 18.05
CA GLY A 168 -6.70 35.72 18.24
C GLY A 168 -7.72 34.56 18.28
N LYS A 169 -8.94 34.78 17.81
CA LYS A 169 -10.05 33.82 17.94
C LYS A 169 -10.17 32.82 16.78
N TYR A 170 -9.18 32.74 15.89
CA TYR A 170 -9.26 31.93 14.66
C TYR A 170 -9.35 30.42 14.94
N GLU A 171 -8.67 29.90 15.94
CA GLU A 171 -8.64 28.46 16.25
C GLU A 171 -10.00 27.88 16.65
N ASN A 172 -10.92 28.70 17.16
CA ASN A 172 -12.24 28.25 17.62
C ASN A 172 -13.24 27.99 16.46
N TYR A 173 -12.94 28.41 15.23
CA TYR A 173 -13.84 28.24 14.09
C TYR A 173 -13.44 27.06 13.16
N ILE A 174 -12.20 26.60 13.21
CA ILE A 174 -11.72 25.46 12.41
C ILE A 174 -12.19 24.14 12.99
N ASN A 175 -12.37 24.05 14.31
CA ASN A 175 -12.71 22.81 15.03
C ASN A 175 -14.23 22.57 15.23
N LYS A 176 -15.10 23.31 14.52
CA LYS A 176 -16.57 23.16 14.63
C LYS A 176 -17.25 22.61 13.38
N LYS A 177 -16.55 21.77 12.59
CA LYS A 177 -17.20 20.97 11.52
C LYS A 177 -16.86 19.52 11.67
#